data_88d9f47a72b098bd15ba014708c510a2
#
_entry.id   88d9f47a72b098bd15ba014708c510a2
#
_cell.length_a   1.000
_cell.length_b   1.000
_cell.length_c   1.000
_cell.angle_alpha   90.00
_cell.angle_beta   90.00
_cell.angle_gamma   90.00
#
_symmetry.space_group_name_H-M   'P 1'
#
loop_
_entity.id
_entity.type
_entity.pdbx_description
1 polymer ?
#
loop_
_entity_poly.entity_id
_entity_poly.type
_entity_poly.pdbx_seq_one_letter_code
_entity_poly.pdbx_strand_id
1 'polypeptide(L)'
;MDLPVRKKLPHTIPQWVAEGSWFFITINCAPPGKNQRCRADTGNAVLDAMKFNHEKFVWHCRLCLLMPDHLHAIIAFPREPGMATIVKNWKKFVAGKHGVSWQRDFFDHRLRDHHELEEKTSYILMNPVRKALCKRPEDWEWVYRPNNRAPPSW
;
A
#
# COMPACT_ATOMS: atom_id res chain seq x y z
N MET A 1 22.86 17.27 -25.79
CA MET A 1 21.71 16.38 -26.05
C MET A 1 21.01 16.09 -24.74
N ASP A 2 19.81 16.60 -24.61
CA ASP A 2 19.03 16.38 -23.38
C ASP A 2 18.57 14.93 -23.31
N LEU A 3 18.82 14.29 -22.15
CA LEU A 3 18.32 12.95 -21.91
C LEU A 3 16.78 13.02 -21.84
N PRO A 4 16.06 12.05 -22.44
CA PRO A 4 14.61 12.06 -22.36
C PRO A 4 14.17 11.96 -20.89
N VAL A 5 13.40 12.94 -20.46
CA VAL A 5 12.81 12.91 -19.11
C VAL A 5 11.75 11.80 -19.10
N ARG A 6 11.94 10.83 -18.21
CA ARG A 6 10.97 9.76 -18.04
C ARG A 6 9.62 10.35 -17.60
N LYS A 7 8.63 10.29 -18.47
CA LYS A 7 7.28 10.73 -18.14
C LYS A 7 6.75 9.89 -16.98
N LYS A 8 6.38 10.58 -15.92
CA LYS A 8 5.69 9.96 -14.80
C LYS A 8 4.30 9.51 -15.26
N LEU A 9 3.99 8.23 -15.10
CA LEU A 9 2.66 7.72 -15.43
C LEU A 9 1.66 8.23 -14.38
N PRO A 10 0.50 8.77 -14.81
CA PRO A 10 -0.51 9.20 -13.84
C PRO A 10 -1.14 7.99 -13.13
N HIS A 11 -1.44 8.14 -11.84
CA HIS A 11 -2.16 7.15 -11.05
C HIS A 11 -3.67 7.26 -11.27
N THR A 12 -4.09 7.43 -12.52
CA THR A 12 -5.49 7.52 -12.88
C THR A 12 -5.99 6.14 -13.30
N ILE A 13 -7.10 5.71 -12.72
CA ILE A 13 -7.73 4.46 -13.11
C ILE A 13 -8.53 4.71 -14.39
N PRO A 14 -8.19 4.05 -15.52
CA PRO A 14 -8.98 4.21 -16.76
C PRO A 14 -10.44 3.79 -16.56
N GLN A 15 -11.34 4.43 -17.28
CA GLN A 15 -12.78 4.14 -17.16
C GLN A 15 -13.16 2.71 -17.54
N TRP A 16 -12.37 2.05 -18.42
CA TRP A 16 -12.62 0.67 -18.81
C TRP A 16 -12.23 -0.34 -17.74
N VAL A 17 -11.51 0.06 -16.68
CA VAL A 17 -11.20 -0.79 -15.54
C VAL A 17 -12.41 -0.82 -14.62
N ALA A 18 -12.85 -2.02 -14.25
CA ALA A 18 -13.99 -2.18 -13.35
C ALA A 18 -13.71 -1.54 -12.00
N GLU A 19 -14.72 -0.84 -11.46
CA GLU A 19 -14.66 -0.33 -10.09
C GLU A 19 -14.52 -1.50 -9.11
N GLY A 20 -13.68 -1.31 -8.09
CA GLY A 20 -13.39 -2.38 -7.15
C GLY A 20 -12.25 -3.31 -7.58
N SER A 21 -11.57 -3.01 -8.69
CA SER A 21 -10.36 -3.74 -9.09
C SER A 21 -9.26 -3.61 -8.04
N TRP A 22 -8.49 -4.67 -7.85
CA TRP A 22 -7.40 -4.70 -6.90
C TRP A 22 -6.13 -4.10 -7.49
N PHE A 23 -5.45 -3.29 -6.68
CA PHE A 23 -4.16 -2.70 -7.03
C PHE A 23 -3.11 -3.10 -5.99
N PHE A 24 -1.96 -3.52 -6.49
CA PHE A 24 -0.75 -3.66 -5.68
C PHE A 24 -0.09 -2.30 -5.55
N ILE A 25 0.11 -1.85 -4.31
CA ILE A 25 0.64 -0.52 -3.99
C ILE A 25 1.95 -0.68 -3.23
N THR A 26 2.97 0.10 -3.61
CA THR A 26 4.20 0.23 -2.84
C THR A 26 4.43 1.70 -2.53
N ILE A 27 4.62 2.02 -1.26
CA ILE A 27 4.92 3.37 -0.80
C ILE A 27 6.26 3.34 -0.06
N ASN A 28 7.24 4.07 -0.59
CA ASN A 28 8.60 4.09 -0.04
C ASN A 28 8.80 5.29 0.88
N CYS A 29 9.62 5.09 1.92
CA CYS A 29 10.10 6.18 2.77
C CYS A 29 11.33 6.86 2.17
N ALA A 30 11.60 8.09 2.58
CA ALA A 30 12.81 8.83 2.27
C ALA A 30 13.46 9.27 3.59
N PRO A 31 14.77 9.05 3.80
CA PRO A 31 15.69 8.33 2.93
C PRO A 31 15.46 6.80 2.96
N PRO A 32 15.83 6.08 1.90
CA PRO A 32 15.74 4.63 1.89
C PRO A 32 16.70 3.99 2.89
N GLY A 33 16.39 2.76 3.35
CA GLY A 33 17.22 1.99 4.25
C GLY A 33 17.09 2.35 5.73
N LYS A 34 16.37 3.43 6.07
CA LYS A 34 16.14 3.84 7.45
C LYS A 34 14.83 3.26 7.97
N ASN A 35 14.89 2.57 9.11
CA ASN A 35 13.68 2.06 9.74
C ASN A 35 12.85 3.20 10.32
N GLN A 36 11.77 3.56 9.63
CA GLN A 36 10.82 4.59 10.08
C GLN A 36 9.53 4.01 10.66
N ARG A 37 9.21 2.75 10.39
CA ARG A 37 7.87 2.22 10.65
C ARG A 37 7.80 0.94 11.46
N CYS A 38 8.80 0.09 11.40
CA CYS A 38 8.79 -1.17 12.17
C CYS A 38 9.25 -0.92 13.61
N ARG A 39 8.57 0.00 14.27
CA ARG A 39 8.70 0.33 15.69
C ARG A 39 7.30 0.31 16.30
N ALA A 40 7.19 -0.11 17.55
CA ALA A 40 5.90 -0.35 18.19
C ALA A 40 4.90 0.80 18.02
N ASP A 41 5.29 2.03 18.30
CA ASP A 41 4.38 3.18 18.25
C ASP A 41 4.03 3.57 16.81
N THR A 42 5.04 3.75 15.96
CA THR A 42 4.83 4.18 14.58
C THR A 42 4.18 3.10 13.74
N GLY A 43 4.64 1.86 13.87
CA GLY A 43 4.09 0.73 13.11
C GLY A 43 2.61 0.52 13.39
N ASN A 44 2.22 0.49 14.66
CA ASN A 44 0.82 0.37 15.06
C ASN A 44 -0.02 1.54 14.53
N ALA A 45 0.51 2.76 14.62
CA ALA A 45 -0.19 3.96 14.15
C ALA A 45 -0.42 3.93 12.63
N VAL A 46 0.56 3.48 11.85
CA VAL A 46 0.42 3.35 10.39
C VAL A 46 -0.61 2.27 10.04
N LEU A 47 -0.58 1.13 10.71
CA LEU A 47 -1.56 0.06 10.49
C LEU A 47 -2.97 0.50 10.91
N ASP A 48 -3.10 1.26 12.00
CA ASP A 48 -4.38 1.82 12.43
C ASP A 48 -4.93 2.83 11.41
N ALA A 49 -4.06 3.64 10.81
CA ALA A 49 -4.46 4.57 9.75
C ALA A 49 -4.92 3.83 8.49
N MET A 50 -4.28 2.70 8.16
CA MET A 50 -4.71 1.82 7.06
C MET A 50 -6.10 1.25 7.34
N LYS A 51 -6.30 0.72 8.53
CA LYS A 51 -7.56 0.16 9.01
C LYS A 51 -8.68 1.21 9.04
N PHE A 52 -8.39 2.43 9.48
CA PHE A 52 -9.37 3.52 9.53
C PHE A 52 -9.99 3.78 8.15
N ASN A 53 -9.16 3.93 7.12
CA ASN A 53 -9.66 4.14 5.76
C ASN A 53 -10.48 2.95 5.25
N HIS A 54 -10.09 1.73 5.62
CA HIS A 54 -10.86 0.53 5.28
C HIS A 54 -12.24 0.52 5.93
N GLU A 55 -12.30 0.79 7.22
CA GLU A 55 -13.56 0.78 7.98
C GLU A 55 -14.50 1.92 7.58
N LYS A 56 -13.95 3.04 7.11
CA LYS A 56 -14.71 4.20 6.63
C LYS A 56 -15.03 4.16 5.14
N PHE A 57 -14.72 3.07 4.46
CA PHE A 57 -14.98 2.89 3.02
C PHE A 57 -14.27 3.93 2.13
N VAL A 58 -13.21 4.54 2.63
CA VAL A 58 -12.34 5.42 1.84
C VAL A 58 -11.58 4.61 0.79
N TRP A 59 -11.11 3.45 1.20
CA TRP A 59 -10.60 2.38 0.35
C TRP A 59 -11.04 1.02 0.90
N HIS A 60 -10.77 -0.03 0.14
CA HIS A 60 -10.98 -1.40 0.63
C HIS A 60 -9.64 -2.13 0.62
N CYS A 61 -9.09 -2.38 1.79
CA CYS A 61 -7.78 -3.02 1.94
C CYS A 61 -7.95 -4.52 2.12
N ARG A 62 -7.21 -5.30 1.32
CA ARG A 62 -7.13 -6.75 1.47
C ARG A 62 -5.93 -7.17 2.31
N LEU A 63 -4.83 -6.43 2.18
CA LEU A 63 -3.57 -6.72 2.85
C LEU A 63 -2.71 -5.46 2.90
N CYS A 64 -2.10 -5.20 4.04
CA CYS A 64 -1.03 -4.23 4.18
C CYS A 64 0.08 -4.83 5.02
N LEU A 65 1.31 -4.71 4.55
CA LEU A 65 2.49 -5.18 5.26
C LEU A 65 3.52 -4.06 5.30
N LEU A 66 3.98 -3.73 6.52
CA LEU A 66 5.03 -2.74 6.70
C LEU A 66 6.39 -3.40 6.68
N MET A 67 7.28 -2.84 5.86
CA MET A 67 8.71 -3.07 5.92
C MET A 67 9.36 -1.85 6.60
N PRO A 68 10.62 -1.92 7.04
CA PRO A 68 11.24 -0.80 7.76
C PRO A 68 11.19 0.53 7.02
N ASP A 69 11.37 0.53 5.70
CA ASP A 69 11.46 1.76 4.89
C ASP A 69 10.45 1.84 3.75
N HIS A 70 9.48 0.93 3.69
CA HIS A 70 8.41 0.94 2.70
C HIS A 70 7.23 0.10 3.17
N LEU A 71 6.12 0.20 2.47
CA LEU A 71 4.99 -0.70 2.68
C LEU A 71 4.52 -1.27 1.36
N HIS A 72 3.92 -2.44 1.44
CA HIS A 72 3.17 -3.06 0.37
C HIS A 72 1.72 -3.22 0.80
N ALA A 73 0.79 -2.97 -0.11
CA ALA A 73 -0.63 -3.18 0.16
C ALA A 73 -1.36 -3.65 -1.09
N ILE A 74 -2.48 -4.32 -0.89
CA ILE A 74 -3.43 -4.65 -1.94
C ILE A 74 -4.72 -3.93 -1.58
N ILE A 75 -5.12 -2.97 -2.43
CA ILE A 75 -6.21 -2.04 -2.15
C ILE A 75 -7.09 -1.88 -3.38
N ALA A 76 -8.41 -1.81 -3.16
CA ALA A 76 -9.37 -1.35 -4.14
C ALA A 76 -9.82 0.06 -3.78
N PHE A 77 -10.06 0.89 -4.81
CA PHE A 77 -10.39 2.30 -4.63
C PHE A 77 -11.71 2.67 -5.32
N PRO A 78 -12.48 3.59 -4.74
CA PRO A 78 -13.60 4.18 -5.47
C PRO A 78 -13.09 5.06 -6.62
N ARG A 79 -13.91 5.24 -7.66
CA ARG A 79 -13.55 6.13 -8.78
C ARG A 79 -13.41 7.59 -8.33
N GLU A 80 -14.26 8.00 -7.41
CA GLU A 80 -14.26 9.34 -6.82
C GLU A 80 -14.05 9.26 -5.32
N PRO A 81 -13.02 9.90 -4.79
CA PRO A 81 -12.04 10.79 -5.45
C PRO A 81 -10.92 10.06 -6.22
N GLY A 82 -10.82 8.74 -6.15
CA GLY A 82 -9.85 7.94 -6.87
C GLY A 82 -8.53 7.70 -6.15
N MET A 83 -7.75 6.77 -6.68
CA MET A 83 -6.51 6.27 -6.10
C MET A 83 -5.51 7.38 -5.77
N ALA A 84 -5.22 8.23 -6.75
CA ALA A 84 -4.17 9.26 -6.61
C ALA A 84 -4.47 10.20 -5.44
N THR A 85 -5.69 10.67 -5.34
CA THR A 85 -6.13 11.58 -4.28
C THR A 85 -6.12 10.90 -2.91
N ILE A 86 -6.66 9.70 -2.85
CA ILE A 86 -6.78 8.95 -1.59
C ILE A 86 -5.40 8.62 -1.02
N VAL A 87 -4.48 8.11 -1.84
CA VAL A 87 -3.13 7.77 -1.39
C VAL A 87 -2.36 9.02 -0.98
N LYS A 88 -2.47 10.10 -1.75
CA LYS A 88 -1.84 11.38 -1.42
C LYS A 88 -2.30 11.90 -0.06
N ASN A 89 -3.60 11.92 0.18
CA ASN A 89 -4.19 12.40 1.44
C ASN A 89 -3.77 11.52 2.62
N TRP A 90 -3.76 10.21 2.42
CA TRP A 90 -3.32 9.28 3.45
C TRP A 90 -1.85 9.46 3.82
N LYS A 91 -0.97 9.57 2.83
CA LYS A 91 0.46 9.85 3.04
C LYS A 91 0.67 11.15 3.82
N LYS A 92 -0.04 12.20 3.44
CA LYS A 92 0.02 13.51 4.10
C LYS A 92 -0.41 13.41 5.56
N PHE A 93 -1.49 12.71 5.83
CA PHE A 93 -2.00 12.49 7.18
C PHE A 93 -0.96 11.76 8.05
N VAL A 94 -0.43 10.63 7.56
CA VAL A 94 0.56 9.84 8.30
C VAL A 94 1.84 10.62 8.54
N ALA A 95 2.33 11.35 7.54
CA ALA A 95 3.52 12.19 7.67
C ALA A 95 3.33 13.27 8.74
N GLY A 96 2.20 13.97 8.72
CA GLY A 96 1.93 15.06 9.64
C GLY A 96 1.69 14.60 11.07
N LYS A 97 1.02 13.47 11.26
CA LYS A 97 0.64 12.97 12.58
C LYS A 97 1.70 12.06 13.21
N HIS A 98 2.40 11.27 12.42
CA HIS A 98 3.30 10.24 12.92
C HIS A 98 4.77 10.45 12.51
N GLY A 99 5.09 11.52 11.81
CA GLY A 99 6.46 11.90 11.48
C GLY A 99 7.13 11.01 10.46
N VAL A 100 6.38 10.25 9.68
CA VAL A 100 6.93 9.41 8.62
C VAL A 100 7.28 10.29 7.41
N SER A 101 8.51 10.14 6.91
CA SER A 101 8.95 10.83 5.69
C SER A 101 8.80 9.90 4.49
N TRP A 102 7.94 10.30 3.55
CA TRP A 102 7.66 9.52 2.35
C TRP A 102 8.46 10.02 1.16
N GLN A 103 8.81 9.11 0.23
CA GLN A 103 9.18 9.53 -1.13
C GLN A 103 7.98 10.20 -1.78
N ARG A 104 8.24 11.07 -2.76
CA ARG A 104 7.24 11.94 -3.37
C ARG A 104 6.06 11.19 -4.00
N ASP A 105 6.28 10.00 -4.51
CA ASP A 105 5.26 9.26 -5.25
C ASP A 105 5.02 7.88 -4.65
N PHE A 106 4.29 7.05 -5.36
CA PHE A 106 4.08 5.65 -5.01
C PHE A 106 4.02 4.82 -6.29
N PHE A 107 4.21 3.51 -6.15
CA PHE A 107 4.07 2.56 -7.24
C PHE A 107 2.70 1.88 -7.15
N ASP A 108 2.03 1.70 -8.31
CA ASP A 108 0.80 0.94 -8.41
C ASP A 108 0.84 -0.04 -9.57
N HIS A 109 0.17 -1.17 -9.42
CA HIS A 109 0.00 -2.18 -10.45
C HIS A 109 -1.36 -2.86 -10.27
N ARG A 110 -2.19 -2.84 -11.32
CA ARG A 110 -3.49 -3.50 -11.30
C ARG A 110 -3.33 -5.02 -11.34
N LEU A 111 -4.01 -5.72 -10.45
CA LEU A 111 -4.08 -7.17 -10.41
C LEU A 111 -5.28 -7.60 -11.25
N ARG A 112 -5.03 -8.29 -12.36
CA ARG A 112 -6.03 -8.52 -13.42
C ARG A 112 -6.94 -9.71 -13.17
N ASP A 113 -6.48 -10.70 -12.40
CA ASP A 113 -7.24 -11.90 -12.13
C ASP A 113 -6.91 -12.47 -10.75
N HIS A 114 -7.61 -13.52 -10.38
CA HIS A 114 -7.43 -14.17 -9.08
C HIS A 114 -6.02 -14.77 -8.93
N HIS A 115 -5.43 -15.26 -9.99
CA HIS A 115 -4.07 -15.83 -9.97
C HIS A 115 -3.04 -14.76 -9.62
N GLU A 116 -3.08 -13.61 -10.28
CA GLU A 116 -2.20 -12.47 -9.95
C GLU A 116 -2.41 -11.99 -8.50
N LEU A 117 -3.65 -11.95 -8.04
CA LEU A 117 -4.00 -11.57 -6.67
C LEU A 117 -3.33 -12.52 -5.65
N GLU A 118 -3.44 -13.83 -5.87
CA GLU A 118 -2.85 -14.82 -4.96
C GLU A 118 -1.32 -14.80 -5.02
N GLU A 119 -0.73 -14.68 -6.20
CA GLU A 119 0.72 -14.55 -6.36
C GLU A 119 1.26 -13.33 -5.61
N LYS A 120 0.60 -12.18 -5.78
CA LYS A 120 1.05 -10.95 -5.15
C LYS A 120 0.85 -10.99 -3.63
N THR A 121 -0.22 -11.60 -3.17
CA THR A 121 -0.45 -11.84 -1.73
C THR A 121 0.70 -12.63 -1.13
N SER A 122 1.08 -13.75 -1.75
CA SER A 122 2.21 -14.57 -1.30
C SER A 122 3.53 -13.80 -1.36
N TYR A 123 3.76 -13.04 -2.43
CA TYR A 123 4.95 -12.20 -2.57
C TYR A 123 5.10 -11.21 -1.40
N ILE A 124 4.02 -10.52 -1.07
CA ILE A 124 4.01 -9.54 0.03
C ILE A 124 4.30 -10.23 1.37
N LEU A 125 3.58 -11.32 1.66
CA LEU A 125 3.71 -12.02 2.95
C LEU A 125 5.11 -12.62 3.16
N MET A 126 5.79 -13.02 2.08
CA MET A 126 7.15 -13.56 2.14
C MET A 126 8.24 -12.49 2.15
N ASN A 127 7.89 -11.22 1.95
CA ASN A 127 8.87 -10.15 1.84
C ASN A 127 9.79 -10.04 3.08
N PRO A 128 9.28 -10.07 4.33
CA PRO A 128 10.16 -10.05 5.50
C PRO A 128 11.10 -11.26 5.59
N VAL A 129 10.65 -12.42 5.14
CA VAL A 129 11.47 -13.64 5.10
C VAL A 129 12.59 -13.50 4.07
N ARG A 130 12.25 -13.04 2.85
CA ARG A 130 13.27 -12.81 1.80
C ARG A 130 14.34 -11.80 2.22
N LYS A 131 13.96 -10.82 3.06
CA LYS A 131 14.89 -9.80 3.58
C LYS A 131 15.57 -10.25 4.89
N ALA A 132 15.40 -11.49 5.28
CA ALA A 132 16.00 -12.07 6.50
C ALA A 132 15.62 -11.33 7.79
N LEU A 133 14.43 -10.73 7.83
CA LEU A 133 13.90 -10.03 9.01
C LEU A 133 13.16 -10.97 9.96
N CYS A 134 12.70 -12.11 9.46
CA CYS A 134 12.08 -13.18 10.23
C CYS A 134 12.23 -14.51 9.50
N LYS A 135 11.99 -15.62 10.18
CA LYS A 135 12.16 -16.97 9.62
C LYS A 135 10.90 -17.44 8.87
N ARG A 136 9.73 -17.05 9.36
CA ARG A 136 8.44 -17.47 8.79
C ARG A 136 7.55 -16.24 8.61
N PRO A 137 6.65 -16.23 7.60
CA PRO A 137 5.73 -15.10 7.40
C PRO A 137 4.89 -14.80 8.64
N GLU A 138 4.47 -15.82 9.36
CA GLU A 138 3.62 -15.69 10.56
C GLU A 138 4.30 -14.95 11.70
N ASP A 139 5.64 -14.91 11.71
CA ASP A 139 6.43 -14.25 12.76
C ASP A 139 6.50 -12.72 12.55
N TRP A 140 6.09 -12.22 11.38
CA TRP A 140 6.13 -10.79 11.10
C TRP A 140 4.88 -10.11 11.65
N GLU A 141 5.04 -9.21 12.60
CA GLU A 141 3.92 -8.58 13.32
C GLU A 141 3.29 -7.39 12.59
N TRP A 142 3.99 -6.79 11.62
CA TRP A 142 3.57 -5.55 10.97
C TRP A 142 2.69 -5.82 9.75
N VAL A 143 1.58 -6.49 9.99
CA VAL A 143 0.62 -6.89 8.94
C VAL A 143 -0.78 -6.51 9.37
N TYR A 144 -1.55 -5.91 8.45
CA TYR A 144 -2.98 -5.73 8.55
C TYR A 144 -3.65 -6.55 7.46
N ARG A 145 -4.50 -7.47 7.84
CA ARG A 145 -5.17 -8.39 6.91
C ARG A 145 -6.61 -8.60 7.36
N PRO A 146 -7.56 -7.71 6.92
CA PRO A 146 -8.98 -7.91 7.22
C PRO A 146 -9.54 -9.11 6.47
N ASN A 147 -10.82 -9.45 6.70
CA ASN A 147 -11.46 -10.57 6.01
C ASN A 147 -11.41 -10.40 4.50
N ASN A 148 -11.38 -11.54 3.76
CA ASN A 148 -11.31 -11.60 2.30
C ASN A 148 -12.67 -11.30 1.64
N ARG A 149 -13.32 -10.20 2.03
CA ARG A 149 -14.57 -9.78 1.40
C ARG A 149 -14.30 -9.01 0.12
N ALA A 150 -15.23 -9.09 -0.82
CA ALA A 150 -15.20 -8.26 -2.02
C ALA A 150 -15.33 -6.77 -1.64
N PRO A 151 -14.75 -5.84 -2.44
CA PRO A 151 -14.96 -4.43 -2.23
C PRO A 151 -16.44 -4.05 -2.30
N PRO A 152 -16.86 -2.99 -1.58
CA PRO A 152 -18.24 -2.53 -1.66
C PRO A 152 -18.52 -1.90 -3.02
N SER A 153 -19.80 -1.72 -3.32
CA SER A 153 -20.20 -0.80 -4.40
C SER A 153 -20.13 0.62 -3.85
N TRP A 154 -19.24 1.41 -4.42
CA TRP A 154 -19.15 2.81 -4.06
C TRP A 154 -20.16 3.68 -4.82
#